data_c9d4df2b6a5fde8b0e319a6d2c71fca3
#
_entry.id   c9d4df2b6a5fde8b0e319a6d2c71fca3
#
_cell.length_a   1.000
_cell.length_b   1.000
_cell.length_c   1.000
_cell.angle_alpha   90.00
_cell.angle_beta   90.00
_cell.angle_gamma   90.00
#
_symmetry.space_group_name_H-M   'P 1'
#
loop_
_entity.id
_entity.type
_entity.pdbx_description
1 polymer ?
#
loop_
_entity_poly.entity_id
_entity_poly.type
_entity_poly.pdbx_seq_one_letter_code
_entity_poly.pdbx_strand_id
1 'polypeptide(L)'
;METEILFHFAGFNGELYKNLFFDFFELVKEINQKSIKKDGKRLITLKYFPEIKEEVERFFKKAEHIVAGKDKANPSKTAMTTILDGCKSPAEIIEKKTRFYALLRSSGIYEDDYSSYYSEYNHRYNIVDQNLITELSERTGIEDVTTYLRYLNHINIHRKGVSDRGFDNIGYLLLSGTKNTLLIAWDEAIKPNGNVPLASNLSFLTNKFWFKLNKGFGKGDYPGTFDIVTKAQIILSTQLNDSVGDKFDELQIKFKNGTLTEKQAVASIAELRRQAKRPEDINEFDIDDVLKSIEESSIEDYLKEQEIFKNRAAKQEKENKRLKEHLEKIEKEKKQKEKKYQES
;
A
#
# COMPACT_ATOMS: atom_id res chain seq x y z
N MET A 1 3.12 8.94 -7.97
CA MET A 1 2.50 7.59 -7.87
C MET A 1 3.46 6.68 -7.14
N GLU A 2 2.95 5.83 -6.25
CA GLU A 2 3.74 4.78 -5.58
C GLU A 2 3.93 3.53 -6.46
N THR A 3 4.84 2.65 -6.04
CA THR A 3 5.22 1.40 -6.73
C THR A 3 4.02 0.52 -7.06
N GLU A 4 3.09 0.35 -6.11
CA GLU A 4 1.90 -0.47 -6.29
C GLU A 4 1.03 0.03 -7.45
N ILE A 5 0.85 1.34 -7.56
CA ILE A 5 0.09 1.96 -8.65
C ILE A 5 0.79 1.78 -10.01
N LEU A 6 2.12 1.86 -10.05
CA LEU A 6 2.89 1.56 -11.26
C LEU A 6 2.73 0.09 -11.66
N PHE A 7 2.65 -0.81 -10.69
CA PHE A 7 2.43 -2.24 -10.93
C PHE A 7 0.99 -2.55 -11.34
N HIS A 8 -0.01 -1.80 -10.86
CA HIS A 8 -1.38 -1.87 -11.39
C HIS A 8 -1.39 -1.52 -12.88
N PHE A 9 -0.78 -0.42 -13.25
CA PHE A 9 -0.68 -0.01 -14.65
C PHE A 9 -0.03 -1.07 -15.55
N ALA A 10 1.05 -1.69 -15.07
CA ALA A 10 1.77 -2.73 -15.81
C ALA A 10 1.06 -4.11 -15.81
N GLY A 11 -0.04 -4.27 -15.05
CA GLY A 11 -0.76 -5.53 -14.88
C GLY A 11 -0.04 -6.56 -13.98
N PHE A 12 0.98 -6.15 -13.23
CA PHE A 12 1.69 -7.07 -12.35
C PHE A 12 0.85 -7.49 -11.13
N ASN A 13 -0.09 -6.67 -10.70
CA ASN A 13 -1.01 -6.97 -9.60
C ASN A 13 -2.30 -7.69 -10.05
N GLY A 14 -2.42 -8.04 -11.35
CA GLY A 14 -3.57 -8.71 -11.94
C GLY A 14 -4.37 -7.80 -12.88
N GLU A 15 -5.24 -8.41 -13.68
CA GLU A 15 -6.01 -7.72 -14.72
C GLU A 15 -7.06 -6.78 -14.12
N LEU A 16 -7.67 -7.13 -12.97
CA LEU A 16 -8.67 -6.28 -12.33
C LEU A 16 -8.07 -4.93 -11.94
N TYR A 17 -6.95 -4.92 -11.22
CA TYR A 17 -6.26 -3.68 -10.85
C TYR A 17 -5.77 -2.88 -12.06
N LYS A 18 -5.33 -3.58 -13.10
CA LYS A 18 -4.95 -2.95 -14.37
C LYS A 18 -6.14 -2.24 -15.01
N ASN A 19 -7.31 -2.88 -15.07
CA ASN A 19 -8.52 -2.28 -15.61
C ASN A 19 -8.97 -1.05 -14.79
N LEU A 20 -8.93 -1.13 -13.45
CA LEU A 20 -9.23 0.02 -12.59
C LEU A 20 -8.26 1.19 -12.83
N PHE A 21 -6.97 0.91 -13.07
CA PHE A 21 -6.03 1.95 -13.43
C PHE A 21 -6.32 2.52 -14.82
N PHE A 22 -6.70 1.71 -15.78
CA PHE A 22 -7.06 2.19 -17.12
C PHE A 22 -8.30 3.08 -17.11
N ASP A 23 -9.32 2.77 -16.31
CA ASP A 23 -10.48 3.65 -16.10
C ASP A 23 -10.04 5.06 -15.65
N PHE A 24 -9.18 5.12 -14.64
CA PHE A 24 -8.57 6.37 -14.19
C PHE A 24 -7.77 7.08 -15.29
N PHE A 25 -6.93 6.32 -15.99
CA PHE A 25 -6.02 6.85 -16.99
C PHE A 25 -6.76 7.43 -18.20
N GLU A 26 -7.83 6.81 -18.64
CA GLU A 26 -8.69 7.35 -19.72
C GLU A 26 -9.36 8.68 -19.29
N LEU A 27 -9.80 8.80 -18.03
CA LEU A 27 -10.32 10.07 -17.52
C LEU A 27 -9.25 11.16 -17.48
N VAL A 28 -8.01 10.82 -17.10
CA VAL A 28 -6.86 11.75 -17.17
C VAL A 28 -6.59 12.20 -18.59
N LYS A 29 -6.62 11.28 -19.58
CA LYS A 29 -6.46 11.61 -21.00
C LYS A 29 -7.56 12.56 -21.47
N GLU A 30 -8.82 12.29 -21.14
CA GLU A 30 -9.95 13.13 -21.54
C GLU A 30 -9.87 14.54 -20.94
N ILE A 31 -9.53 14.66 -19.65
CA ILE A 31 -9.30 15.94 -18.99
C ILE A 31 -8.18 16.71 -19.70
N ASN A 32 -7.07 16.05 -19.99
CA ASN A 32 -5.94 16.67 -20.69
C ASN A 32 -6.28 17.11 -22.10
N GLN A 33 -7.05 16.30 -22.87
CA GLN A 33 -7.50 16.68 -24.20
C GLN A 33 -8.40 17.94 -24.17
N LYS A 34 -9.33 18.03 -23.20
CA LYS A 34 -10.17 19.21 -23.02
C LYS A 34 -9.33 20.44 -22.63
N SER A 35 -8.34 20.28 -21.74
CA SER A 35 -7.46 21.36 -21.34
C SER A 35 -6.54 21.84 -22.47
N ILE A 36 -5.96 20.93 -23.26
CA ILE A 36 -5.12 21.27 -24.40
C ILE A 36 -5.93 22.09 -25.43
N LYS A 37 -7.18 21.68 -25.72
CA LYS A 37 -8.05 22.42 -26.65
C LYS A 37 -8.38 23.83 -26.15
N LYS A 38 -8.50 24.02 -24.84
CA LYS A 38 -8.86 25.31 -24.23
C LYS A 38 -7.64 26.21 -24.01
N ASP A 39 -6.58 25.66 -23.40
CA ASP A 39 -5.48 26.44 -22.83
C ASP A 39 -4.10 26.06 -23.42
N GLY A 40 -4.04 25.15 -24.38
CA GLY A 40 -2.80 24.68 -25.01
C GLY A 40 -1.88 23.86 -24.10
N LYS A 41 -2.33 23.52 -22.85
CA LYS A 41 -1.50 22.84 -21.85
C LYS A 41 -2.19 21.62 -21.27
N ARG A 42 -1.40 20.60 -20.91
CA ARG A 42 -1.89 19.47 -20.10
C ARG A 42 -2.17 19.94 -18.68
N LEU A 43 -3.31 19.54 -18.12
CA LEU A 43 -3.70 19.85 -16.76
C LEU A 43 -3.13 18.85 -15.75
N ILE A 44 -3.06 17.57 -16.14
CA ILE A 44 -2.62 16.47 -15.26
C ILE A 44 -1.40 15.79 -15.88
N THR A 45 -0.33 15.69 -15.10
CA THR A 45 0.89 14.94 -15.45
C THR A 45 1.12 13.85 -14.40
N LEU A 46 1.36 12.63 -14.85
CA LEU A 46 1.63 11.49 -13.99
C LEU A 46 3.14 11.30 -13.82
N LYS A 47 3.59 11.27 -12.57
CA LYS A 47 5.01 11.14 -12.22
C LYS A 47 5.21 10.17 -11.05
N TYR A 48 6.42 9.66 -10.89
CA TYR A 48 6.86 8.90 -9.73
C TYR A 48 8.18 9.47 -9.18
N PHE A 49 8.40 9.33 -7.88
CA PHE A 49 9.62 9.83 -7.22
C PHE A 49 10.83 8.93 -7.53
N PRO A 50 12.06 9.45 -7.45
CA PRO A 50 13.28 8.65 -7.57
C PRO A 50 13.35 7.49 -6.57
N GLU A 51 12.87 7.69 -5.34
CA GLU A 51 12.81 6.65 -4.32
C GLU A 51 11.87 5.50 -4.72
N ILE A 52 10.77 5.81 -5.43
CA ILE A 52 9.87 4.79 -6.00
C ILE A 52 10.59 4.00 -7.10
N LYS A 53 11.43 4.65 -7.91
CA LYS A 53 12.26 3.94 -8.87
C LYS A 53 13.23 2.99 -8.20
N GLU A 54 13.90 3.44 -7.13
CA GLU A 54 14.79 2.57 -6.34
C GLU A 54 14.05 1.38 -5.74
N GLU A 55 12.81 1.58 -5.27
CA GLU A 55 11.96 0.51 -4.76
C GLU A 55 11.63 -0.50 -5.87
N VAL A 56 11.23 -0.05 -7.05
CA VAL A 56 11.01 -0.88 -8.23
C VAL A 56 12.29 -1.65 -8.60
N GLU A 57 13.45 -0.99 -8.64
CA GLU A 57 14.73 -1.64 -8.92
C GLU A 57 15.06 -2.75 -7.91
N ARG A 58 14.86 -2.49 -6.60
CA ARG A 58 15.03 -3.50 -5.54
C ARG A 58 14.07 -4.68 -5.73
N PHE A 59 12.83 -4.40 -6.14
CA PHE A 59 11.82 -5.43 -6.38
C PHE A 59 12.23 -6.36 -7.55
N PHE A 60 12.66 -5.80 -8.66
CA PHE A 60 13.15 -6.59 -9.80
C PHE A 60 14.45 -7.32 -9.48
N LYS A 61 15.37 -6.71 -8.73
CA LYS A 61 16.59 -7.38 -8.26
C LYS A 61 16.28 -8.60 -7.37
N LYS A 62 15.27 -8.49 -6.51
CA LYS A 62 14.78 -9.63 -5.73
C LYS A 62 14.23 -10.74 -6.65
N ALA A 63 13.49 -10.39 -7.71
CA ALA A 63 13.00 -11.33 -8.70
C ALA A 63 14.16 -12.06 -9.43
N GLU A 64 15.23 -11.34 -9.79
CA GLU A 64 16.46 -11.93 -10.38
C GLU A 64 17.10 -12.96 -9.43
N HIS A 65 17.18 -12.66 -8.12
CA HIS A 65 17.71 -13.59 -7.12
C HIS A 65 16.84 -14.83 -6.96
N ILE A 66 15.50 -14.67 -7.01
CA ILE A 66 14.56 -15.80 -6.90
C ILE A 66 14.72 -16.74 -8.10
N VAL A 67 14.75 -16.22 -9.33
CA VAL A 67 14.94 -17.03 -10.54
C VAL A 67 16.31 -17.72 -10.55
N ALA A 68 17.34 -17.08 -9.99
CA ALA A 68 18.67 -17.67 -9.82
C ALA A 68 18.76 -18.72 -8.68
N GLY A 69 17.65 -19.00 -7.98
CA GLY A 69 17.60 -19.96 -6.87
C GLY A 69 18.24 -19.48 -5.56
N LYS A 70 18.54 -18.18 -5.46
CA LYS A 70 19.21 -17.59 -4.28
C LYS A 70 18.22 -17.10 -3.21
N ASP A 71 16.94 -16.98 -3.54
CA ASP A 71 15.86 -16.52 -2.65
C ASP A 71 14.55 -17.25 -2.98
N LYS A 72 13.55 -17.13 -2.11
CA LYS A 72 12.22 -17.71 -2.30
C LYS A 72 11.17 -16.63 -2.47
N ALA A 73 10.24 -16.84 -3.40
CA ALA A 73 9.11 -15.94 -3.62
C ALA A 73 8.10 -16.07 -2.49
N ASN A 74 7.66 -14.93 -1.94
CA ASN A 74 6.47 -14.88 -1.08
C ASN A 74 5.22 -15.00 -1.95
N PRO A 75 4.39 -16.05 -1.78
CA PRO A 75 3.19 -16.29 -2.60
C PRO A 75 2.14 -15.19 -2.48
N SER A 76 2.08 -14.47 -1.35
CA SER A 76 1.11 -13.38 -1.14
C SER A 76 1.42 -12.13 -1.99
N LYS A 77 2.63 -12.02 -2.54
CA LYS A 77 3.04 -10.87 -3.36
C LYS A 77 2.70 -11.13 -4.83
N THR A 78 1.47 -10.86 -5.23
CA THR A 78 0.95 -11.07 -6.58
C THR A 78 1.86 -10.50 -7.66
N ALA A 79 2.36 -9.27 -7.49
CA ALA A 79 3.28 -8.65 -8.44
C ALA A 79 4.57 -9.47 -8.63
N MET A 80 5.14 -10.01 -7.56
CA MET A 80 6.33 -10.85 -7.65
C MET A 80 6.03 -12.13 -8.43
N THR A 81 4.92 -12.79 -8.14
CA THR A 81 4.50 -14.01 -8.85
C THR A 81 4.32 -13.74 -10.35
N THR A 82 3.67 -12.63 -10.70
CA THR A 82 3.45 -12.24 -12.11
C THR A 82 4.76 -11.88 -12.83
N ILE A 83 5.69 -11.21 -12.15
CA ILE A 83 7.00 -10.90 -12.73
C ILE A 83 7.83 -12.17 -12.96
N LEU A 84 7.75 -13.14 -12.06
CA LEU A 84 8.46 -14.42 -12.18
C LEU A 84 7.84 -15.36 -13.22
N ASP A 85 6.54 -15.18 -13.51
CA ASP A 85 5.83 -16.05 -14.43
C ASP A 85 6.46 -16.08 -15.81
N GLY A 86 6.73 -17.29 -16.33
CA GLY A 86 7.40 -17.52 -17.62
C GLY A 86 8.90 -17.20 -17.64
N CYS A 87 9.52 -16.72 -16.55
CA CYS A 87 10.96 -16.41 -16.50
C CYS A 87 11.75 -17.58 -15.94
N LYS A 88 12.81 -17.96 -16.66
CA LYS A 88 13.73 -19.06 -16.31
C LYS A 88 15.14 -18.55 -16.00
N SER A 89 15.44 -17.30 -16.28
CA SER A 89 16.76 -16.70 -16.11
C SER A 89 16.68 -15.26 -15.62
N PRO A 90 17.72 -14.75 -14.92
CA PRO A 90 17.80 -13.34 -14.55
C PRO A 90 17.72 -12.37 -15.76
N ALA A 91 18.21 -12.80 -16.93
CA ALA A 91 18.15 -11.97 -18.14
C ALA A 91 16.70 -11.68 -18.57
N GLU A 92 15.79 -12.64 -18.43
CA GLU A 92 14.35 -12.45 -18.75
C GLU A 92 13.68 -11.50 -17.77
N ILE A 93 14.10 -11.48 -16.49
CA ILE A 93 13.64 -10.49 -15.51
C ILE A 93 14.12 -9.08 -15.88
N ILE A 94 15.39 -8.94 -16.31
CA ILE A 94 15.92 -7.66 -16.78
C ILE A 94 15.17 -7.17 -18.02
N GLU A 95 14.81 -8.07 -18.94
CA GLU A 95 13.99 -7.74 -20.10
C GLU A 95 12.60 -7.24 -19.69
N LYS A 96 11.91 -7.95 -18.77
CA LYS A 96 10.62 -7.49 -18.21
C LYS A 96 10.72 -6.11 -17.58
N LYS A 97 11.78 -5.86 -16.79
CA LYS A 97 12.06 -4.53 -16.20
C LYS A 97 12.22 -3.47 -17.27
N THR A 98 13.00 -3.75 -18.31
CA THR A 98 13.21 -2.82 -19.43
C THR A 98 11.90 -2.49 -20.16
N ARG A 99 11.07 -3.52 -20.42
CA ARG A 99 9.74 -3.34 -21.01
C ARG A 99 8.82 -2.52 -20.12
N PHE A 100 8.87 -2.74 -18.80
CA PHE A 100 8.10 -1.96 -17.82
C PHE A 100 8.43 -0.46 -17.91
N TYR A 101 9.71 -0.08 -17.85
CA TYR A 101 10.09 1.33 -17.98
C TYR A 101 9.79 1.91 -19.37
N ALA A 102 9.90 1.13 -20.44
CA ALA A 102 9.48 1.55 -21.76
C ALA A 102 7.98 1.83 -21.82
N LEU A 103 7.16 0.99 -21.19
CA LEU A 103 5.71 1.16 -21.08
C LEU A 103 5.36 2.44 -20.32
N LEU A 104 5.99 2.71 -19.18
CA LEU A 104 5.78 3.95 -18.42
C LEU A 104 6.05 5.18 -19.30
N ARG A 105 7.21 5.21 -19.95
CA ARG A 105 7.62 6.34 -20.79
C ARG A 105 6.70 6.56 -21.98
N SER A 106 6.33 5.49 -22.70
CA SER A 106 5.40 5.58 -23.85
C SER A 106 4.01 6.07 -23.44
N SER A 107 3.61 5.85 -22.19
CA SER A 107 2.34 6.31 -21.64
C SER A 107 2.39 7.70 -21.01
N GLY A 108 3.54 8.37 -21.06
CA GLY A 108 3.72 9.71 -20.50
C GLY A 108 3.82 9.75 -18.97
N ILE A 109 4.28 8.64 -18.37
CA ILE A 109 4.57 8.52 -16.94
C ILE A 109 6.09 8.62 -16.76
N TYR A 110 6.55 9.65 -16.06
CA TYR A 110 7.97 9.98 -15.95
C TYR A 110 8.44 10.03 -14.50
N GLU A 111 9.74 9.85 -14.33
CA GLU A 111 10.42 10.16 -13.07
C GLU A 111 10.35 11.67 -12.81
N ASP A 112 10.11 12.05 -11.56
CA ASP A 112 10.08 13.47 -11.17
C ASP A 112 11.50 13.98 -10.92
N ASP A 113 11.72 15.25 -11.20
CA ASP A 113 12.97 15.91 -10.87
C ASP A 113 12.97 16.29 -9.38
N TYR A 114 13.88 15.67 -8.62
CA TYR A 114 13.95 15.82 -7.17
C TYR A 114 14.96 16.93 -6.72
N SER A 115 15.57 17.61 -7.64
CA SER A 115 16.59 18.64 -7.34
C SER A 115 16.07 19.72 -6.38
N SER A 116 14.76 19.95 -6.34
CA SER A 116 14.12 20.93 -5.46
C SER A 116 13.79 20.41 -4.06
N TYR A 117 13.72 19.08 -3.82
CA TYR A 117 13.24 18.53 -2.53
C TYR A 117 14.19 18.84 -1.38
N TYR A 118 15.47 18.86 -1.64
CA TYR A 118 16.54 19.03 -0.64
C TYR A 118 17.18 20.42 -0.66
N SER A 119 16.57 21.39 -1.38
CA SER A 119 17.08 22.76 -1.37
C SER A 119 16.80 23.43 -0.01
N GLU A 120 17.72 24.24 0.50
CA GLU A 120 17.56 25.00 1.76
C GLU A 120 16.27 25.81 1.79
N TYR A 121 15.90 26.39 0.65
CA TYR A 121 14.67 27.17 0.50
C TYR A 121 13.42 26.38 0.82
N ASN A 122 13.40 25.08 0.56
CA ASN A 122 12.26 24.19 0.74
C ASN A 122 12.23 23.55 2.14
N HIS A 123 13.28 23.65 2.95
CA HIS A 123 13.33 23.13 4.32
C HIS A 123 12.17 23.61 5.19
N ARG A 124 11.71 24.84 4.98
CA ARG A 124 10.55 25.42 5.71
C ARG A 124 9.23 24.67 5.49
N TYR A 125 9.15 23.86 4.46
CA TYR A 125 7.95 23.06 4.15
C TYR A 125 8.11 21.60 4.56
N ASN A 126 9.22 21.27 5.23
CA ASN A 126 9.46 19.91 5.71
C ASN A 126 8.51 19.57 6.85
N ILE A 127 7.82 18.43 6.73
CA ILE A 127 6.94 17.87 7.77
C ILE A 127 7.56 16.66 8.45
N VAL A 128 8.75 16.21 8.01
CA VAL A 128 9.45 15.08 8.64
C VAL A 128 10.12 15.57 9.92
N ASP A 129 9.53 15.24 11.05
CA ASP A 129 9.99 15.56 12.39
C ASP A 129 9.96 14.33 13.28
N GLN A 130 10.95 14.18 14.19
CA GLN A 130 11.06 12.99 15.02
C GLN A 130 9.90 12.82 16.01
N ASN A 131 9.36 13.92 16.54
CA ASN A 131 8.22 13.86 17.45
C ASN A 131 6.97 13.41 16.68
N LEU A 132 6.75 13.95 15.49
CA LEU A 132 5.65 13.56 14.62
C LEU A 132 5.74 12.07 14.21
N ILE A 133 6.94 11.57 13.89
CA ILE A 133 7.17 10.16 13.56
C ILE A 133 6.77 9.28 14.76
N THR A 134 7.21 9.63 15.96
CA THR A 134 6.89 8.88 17.18
C THR A 134 5.38 8.90 17.45
N GLU A 135 4.76 10.06 17.39
CA GLU A 135 3.31 10.24 17.59
C GLU A 135 2.48 9.42 16.58
N LEU A 136 2.83 9.49 15.30
CA LEU A 136 2.16 8.73 14.25
C LEU A 136 2.37 7.21 14.43
N SER A 137 3.58 6.78 14.79
CA SER A 137 3.87 5.36 15.05
C SER A 137 3.03 4.81 16.21
N GLU A 138 2.94 5.56 17.32
CA GLU A 138 2.14 5.18 18.47
C GLU A 138 0.63 5.12 18.16
N ARG A 139 0.14 6.08 17.38
CA ARG A 139 -1.28 6.21 17.04
C ARG A 139 -1.73 5.21 15.99
N THR A 140 -0.90 4.99 14.96
CA THR A 140 -1.26 4.13 13.81
C THR A 140 -0.80 2.69 13.97
N GLY A 141 0.17 2.41 14.84
CA GLY A 141 0.83 1.11 14.96
C GLY A 141 1.79 0.78 13.80
N ILE A 142 2.11 1.75 12.95
CA ILE A 142 3.03 1.58 11.82
C ILE A 142 4.46 1.71 12.34
N GLU A 143 5.31 0.69 12.11
CA GLU A 143 6.70 0.69 12.57
C GLU A 143 7.58 1.66 11.74
N ASP A 144 7.49 1.60 10.41
CA ASP A 144 8.25 2.47 9.49
C ASP A 144 7.42 3.63 8.95
N VAL A 145 7.04 4.56 9.84
CA VAL A 145 6.35 5.80 9.47
C VAL A 145 7.21 6.69 8.58
N THR A 146 8.54 6.64 8.77
CA THR A 146 9.49 7.53 8.09
C THR A 146 9.42 7.41 6.57
N THR A 147 9.35 6.19 6.05
CA THR A 147 9.27 5.94 4.61
C THR A 147 8.02 6.56 4.00
N TYR A 148 6.85 6.34 4.60
CA TYR A 148 5.59 6.90 4.10
C TYR A 148 5.52 8.41 4.24
N LEU A 149 5.98 8.94 5.39
CA LEU A 149 6.00 10.37 5.64
C LEU A 149 6.92 11.12 4.67
N ARG A 150 8.01 10.50 4.22
CA ARG A 150 8.92 11.07 3.21
C ARG A 150 8.19 11.34 1.88
N TYR A 151 7.39 10.41 1.39
CA TYR A 151 6.62 10.60 0.16
C TYR A 151 5.59 11.72 0.30
N LEU A 152 4.92 11.78 1.46
CA LEU A 152 3.97 12.87 1.76
C LEU A 152 4.69 14.21 1.87
N ASN A 153 5.89 14.23 2.44
CA ASN A 153 6.72 15.42 2.53
C ASN A 153 7.07 15.99 1.15
N HIS A 154 7.40 15.16 0.17
CA HIS A 154 7.65 15.61 -1.20
C HIS A 154 6.41 16.32 -1.78
N ILE A 155 5.22 15.80 -1.55
CA ILE A 155 3.98 16.47 -1.95
C ILE A 155 3.80 17.79 -1.22
N ASN A 156 4.07 17.83 0.09
CA ASN A 156 3.95 19.06 0.88
C ASN A 156 4.92 20.14 0.40
N ILE A 157 6.15 19.77 0.07
CA ILE A 157 7.14 20.68 -0.54
C ILE A 157 6.64 21.24 -1.87
N HIS A 158 6.12 20.39 -2.76
CA HIS A 158 5.53 20.83 -4.02
C HIS A 158 4.34 21.79 -3.83
N ARG A 159 3.52 21.54 -2.81
CA ARG A 159 2.41 22.42 -2.42
C ARG A 159 2.86 23.68 -1.68
N LYS A 160 4.15 23.78 -1.32
CA LYS A 160 4.69 24.86 -0.47
C LYS A 160 3.93 25.00 0.85
N GLY A 161 3.55 23.88 1.45
CA GLY A 161 2.78 23.82 2.70
C GLY A 161 1.31 24.18 2.60
N VAL A 162 0.79 24.46 1.40
CA VAL A 162 -0.59 24.93 1.22
C VAL A 162 -1.50 23.78 0.82
N SER A 163 -2.45 23.41 1.68
CA SER A 163 -3.39 22.29 1.48
C SER A 163 -4.88 22.67 1.62
N ASP A 164 -5.20 23.93 1.80
CA ASP A 164 -6.55 24.48 2.05
C ASP A 164 -7.27 25.05 0.81
N ARG A 165 -6.65 24.98 -0.37
CA ARG A 165 -7.18 25.57 -1.62
C ARG A 165 -8.29 24.77 -2.30
N GLY A 166 -8.77 23.71 -1.69
CA GLY A 166 -9.69 22.78 -2.31
C GLY A 166 -9.04 21.90 -3.38
N PHE A 167 -9.68 20.78 -3.70
CA PHE A 167 -9.11 19.73 -4.54
C PHE A 167 -8.70 20.20 -5.94
N ASP A 168 -9.48 21.06 -6.57
CA ASP A 168 -9.24 21.51 -7.96
C ASP A 168 -8.02 22.43 -8.09
N ASN A 169 -7.57 23.04 -6.99
CA ASN A 169 -6.51 24.04 -6.98
C ASN A 169 -5.27 23.59 -6.17
N ILE A 170 -5.24 22.33 -5.72
CA ILE A 170 -4.19 21.83 -4.83
C ILE A 170 -2.85 21.63 -5.52
N GLY A 171 -2.83 21.43 -6.83
CA GLY A 171 -1.64 21.26 -7.67
C GLY A 171 -1.06 19.86 -7.64
N TYR A 172 -0.70 19.31 -6.48
CA TYR A 172 0.01 18.03 -6.36
C TYR A 172 -0.69 17.08 -5.40
N LEU A 173 -0.69 15.80 -5.74
CA LEU A 173 -1.28 14.74 -4.93
C LEU A 173 -0.54 13.42 -5.17
N LEU A 174 -0.23 12.69 -4.09
CA LEU A 174 0.29 11.33 -4.20
C LEU A 174 -0.85 10.36 -4.49
N LEU A 175 -0.75 9.63 -5.58
CA LEU A 175 -1.63 8.48 -5.85
C LEU A 175 -1.00 7.23 -5.23
N SER A 176 -1.68 6.67 -4.24
CA SER A 176 -1.22 5.55 -3.43
C SER A 176 -2.25 4.41 -3.44
N GLY A 177 -1.76 3.17 -3.49
CA GLY A 177 -2.51 1.96 -3.17
C GLY A 177 -2.18 1.42 -1.78
N THR A 178 -1.16 1.99 -1.12
CA THR A 178 -0.65 1.49 0.15
C THR A 178 -1.49 2.00 1.32
N LYS A 179 -2.07 1.07 2.10
CA LYS A 179 -2.91 1.39 3.26
C LYS A 179 -2.20 2.33 4.25
N ASN A 180 -0.94 2.06 4.54
CA ASN A 180 -0.17 2.85 5.51
C ASN A 180 0.04 4.29 5.06
N THR A 181 0.38 4.53 3.78
CA THR A 181 0.49 5.88 3.22
C THR A 181 -0.82 6.64 3.35
N LEU A 182 -1.94 5.99 3.01
CA LEU A 182 -3.26 6.61 3.09
C LEU A 182 -3.64 6.92 4.54
N LEU A 183 -3.38 5.99 5.47
CA LEU A 183 -3.68 6.17 6.89
C LEU A 183 -2.93 7.40 7.46
N ILE A 184 -1.63 7.52 7.18
CA ILE A 184 -0.82 8.67 7.60
C ILE A 184 -1.30 9.96 6.91
N ALA A 185 -1.60 9.92 5.60
CA ALA A 185 -2.02 11.10 4.86
C ALA A 185 -3.37 11.67 5.33
N TRP A 186 -4.21 10.87 5.98
CA TRP A 186 -5.50 11.27 6.53
C TRP A 186 -5.48 11.53 8.03
N ASP A 187 -4.34 11.31 8.68
CA ASP A 187 -4.17 11.61 10.09
C ASP A 187 -4.29 13.12 10.37
N GLU A 188 -4.92 13.50 11.47
CA GLU A 188 -5.20 14.91 11.82
C GLU A 188 -3.93 15.77 11.94
N ALA A 189 -2.81 15.17 12.34
CA ALA A 189 -1.52 15.87 12.42
C ALA A 189 -0.95 16.22 11.03
N ILE A 190 -1.29 15.45 10.00
CA ILE A 190 -0.86 15.67 8.61
C ILE A 190 -1.92 16.46 7.82
N LYS A 191 -3.18 16.18 8.08
CA LYS A 191 -4.32 16.77 7.39
C LYS A 191 -5.29 17.43 8.38
N PRO A 192 -5.05 18.67 8.79
CA PRO A 192 -6.03 19.45 9.54
C PRO A 192 -7.38 19.52 8.83
N ASN A 193 -8.46 19.75 9.60
CA ASN A 193 -9.80 19.87 9.05
C ASN A 193 -9.87 20.93 7.96
N GLY A 194 -10.57 20.62 6.87
CA GLY A 194 -10.70 21.49 5.70
C GLY A 194 -9.58 21.32 4.66
N ASN A 195 -8.45 20.71 5.01
CA ASN A 195 -7.35 20.51 4.08
C ASN A 195 -7.58 19.31 3.14
N VAL A 196 -7.01 19.41 1.94
CA VAL A 196 -6.92 18.27 1.00
C VAL A 196 -5.77 17.37 1.43
N PRO A 197 -5.97 16.04 1.58
CA PRO A 197 -4.92 15.12 1.99
C PRO A 197 -3.74 15.16 1.01
N LEU A 198 -2.55 14.80 1.49
CA LEU A 198 -1.34 14.73 0.66
C LEU A 198 -1.33 13.51 -0.26
N ALA A 199 -2.05 12.45 0.11
CA ALA A 199 -2.25 11.27 -0.74
C ALA A 199 -3.73 10.88 -0.85
N SER A 200 -4.06 10.18 -1.93
CA SER A 200 -5.38 9.61 -2.17
C SER A 200 -5.28 8.32 -2.97
N ASN A 201 -6.33 7.50 -2.92
CA ASN A 201 -6.38 6.24 -3.65
C ASN A 201 -6.95 6.40 -5.07
N LEU A 202 -6.76 5.34 -5.85
CA LEU A 202 -7.19 5.29 -7.24
C LEU A 202 -8.70 5.47 -7.40
N SER A 203 -9.50 4.78 -6.56
CA SER A 203 -10.95 4.84 -6.63
C SER A 203 -11.49 6.25 -6.38
N PHE A 204 -10.98 6.93 -5.37
CA PHE A 204 -11.40 8.30 -5.09
C PHE A 204 -11.12 9.24 -6.26
N LEU A 205 -9.91 9.17 -6.86
CA LEU A 205 -9.56 10.03 -8.00
C LEU A 205 -10.36 9.68 -9.26
N THR A 206 -10.58 8.41 -9.54
CA THR A 206 -11.42 7.96 -10.65
C THR A 206 -12.82 8.54 -10.52
N ASN A 207 -13.44 8.37 -9.35
CA ASN A 207 -14.78 8.89 -9.08
C ASN A 207 -14.83 10.41 -9.21
N LYS A 208 -13.85 11.10 -8.61
CA LYS A 208 -13.75 12.56 -8.67
C LYS A 208 -13.66 13.08 -10.10
N PHE A 209 -12.81 12.48 -10.94
CA PHE A 209 -12.64 12.88 -12.34
C PHE A 209 -13.84 12.52 -13.20
N TRP A 210 -14.47 11.38 -12.93
CA TRP A 210 -15.69 10.97 -13.61
C TRP A 210 -16.83 11.97 -13.41
N PHE A 211 -17.05 12.41 -12.16
CA PHE A 211 -18.01 13.47 -11.86
C PHE A 211 -17.59 14.82 -12.45
N LYS A 212 -16.31 15.19 -12.40
CA LYS A 212 -15.80 16.44 -13.00
C LYS A 212 -16.06 16.51 -14.51
N LEU A 213 -16.07 15.38 -15.19
CA LEU A 213 -16.41 15.28 -16.60
C LEU A 213 -17.91 15.25 -16.90
N ASN A 214 -18.76 15.41 -15.87
CA ASN A 214 -20.23 15.33 -15.94
C ASN A 214 -20.78 13.98 -16.47
N LYS A 215 -20.00 12.89 -16.33
CA LYS A 215 -20.41 11.56 -16.78
C LYS A 215 -21.51 10.94 -15.90
N GLY A 216 -21.71 11.46 -14.67
CA GLY A 216 -22.70 10.99 -13.68
C GLY A 216 -24.16 11.23 -14.06
N PHE A 217 -24.45 11.97 -15.13
CA PHE A 217 -25.80 12.37 -15.50
C PHE A 217 -26.29 11.69 -16.79
N GLY A 218 -25.54 10.76 -17.39
CA GLY A 218 -25.85 10.09 -18.66
C GLY A 218 -25.94 8.58 -18.54
N LYS A 219 -26.50 7.93 -19.57
CA LYS A 219 -26.37 6.48 -19.79
C LYS A 219 -24.94 6.22 -20.31
N GLY A 220 -24.02 5.89 -19.45
CA GLY A 220 -22.66 5.56 -19.82
C GLY A 220 -22.11 4.42 -18.95
N ASP A 221 -21.03 3.81 -19.41
CA ASP A 221 -20.34 2.79 -18.63
C ASP A 221 -19.73 3.41 -17.40
N TYR A 222 -20.10 2.87 -16.25
CA TYR A 222 -19.54 3.28 -14.97
C TYR A 222 -18.14 2.71 -14.81
N PRO A 223 -17.18 3.46 -14.21
CA PRO A 223 -15.89 2.91 -13.83
C PRO A 223 -16.04 1.68 -12.94
N GLY A 224 -15.16 0.69 -13.10
CA GLY A 224 -15.16 -0.51 -12.25
C GLY A 224 -15.04 -0.20 -10.75
N THR A 225 -14.54 0.99 -10.37
CA THR A 225 -14.51 1.48 -8.99
C THR A 225 -15.89 1.69 -8.35
N PHE A 226 -16.96 1.75 -9.12
CA PHE A 226 -18.35 1.80 -8.63
C PHE A 226 -18.95 0.41 -8.43
N ASP A 227 -18.37 -0.62 -9.07
CA ASP A 227 -18.91 -1.96 -9.02
C ASP A 227 -18.68 -2.61 -7.65
N ILE A 228 -19.76 -3.09 -7.03
CA ILE A 228 -19.73 -3.73 -5.72
C ILE A 228 -19.05 -5.10 -5.78
N VAL A 229 -19.21 -5.83 -6.88
CA VAL A 229 -18.59 -7.14 -7.09
C VAL A 229 -17.06 -6.97 -7.15
N THR A 230 -16.59 -5.99 -7.92
CA THR A 230 -15.16 -5.62 -7.99
C THR A 230 -14.61 -5.27 -6.61
N LYS A 231 -15.35 -4.48 -5.80
CA LYS A 231 -14.91 -4.15 -4.43
C LYS A 231 -14.83 -5.39 -3.54
N ALA A 232 -15.83 -6.27 -3.61
CA ALA A 232 -15.85 -7.51 -2.84
C ALA A 232 -14.67 -8.43 -3.23
N GLN A 233 -14.38 -8.57 -4.52
CA GLN A 233 -13.24 -9.34 -5.02
C GLN A 233 -11.91 -8.82 -4.47
N ILE A 234 -11.71 -7.49 -4.47
CA ILE A 234 -10.49 -6.86 -3.92
C ILE A 234 -10.36 -7.16 -2.42
N ILE A 235 -11.44 -6.98 -1.65
CA ILE A 235 -11.41 -7.20 -0.20
C ILE A 235 -11.08 -8.65 0.13
N LEU A 236 -11.77 -9.60 -0.49
CA LEU A 236 -11.55 -11.02 -0.24
C LEU A 236 -10.15 -11.48 -0.65
N SER A 237 -9.68 -11.04 -1.83
CA SER A 237 -8.32 -11.34 -2.28
C SER A 237 -7.27 -10.79 -1.32
N THR A 238 -7.46 -9.58 -0.81
CA THR A 238 -6.54 -8.96 0.16
C THR A 238 -6.48 -9.76 1.45
N GLN A 239 -7.64 -10.13 2.02
CA GLN A 239 -7.70 -10.92 3.26
C GLN A 239 -7.05 -12.31 3.12
N LEU A 240 -7.28 -12.99 1.99
CA LEU A 240 -6.66 -14.27 1.70
C LEU A 240 -5.14 -14.14 1.57
N ASN A 241 -4.67 -13.14 0.86
CA ASN A 241 -3.24 -12.91 0.64
C ASN A 241 -2.52 -12.47 1.92
N ASP A 242 -3.15 -11.69 2.79
CA ASP A 242 -2.61 -11.34 4.11
C ASP A 242 -2.41 -12.61 4.95
N SER A 243 -3.42 -13.49 5.02
CA SER A 243 -3.31 -14.77 5.73
C SER A 243 -2.21 -15.70 5.15
N VAL A 244 -2.06 -15.72 3.83
CA VAL A 244 -0.98 -16.48 3.17
C VAL A 244 0.39 -15.87 3.50
N GLY A 245 0.49 -14.54 3.56
CA GLY A 245 1.69 -13.81 3.94
C GLY A 245 2.15 -14.17 5.36
N ASP A 246 1.25 -14.10 6.33
CA ASP A 246 1.53 -14.44 7.73
C ASP A 246 2.05 -15.89 7.87
N LYS A 247 1.39 -16.85 7.21
CA LYS A 247 1.82 -18.25 7.20
C LYS A 247 3.18 -18.44 6.52
N PHE A 248 3.48 -17.68 5.47
CA PHE A 248 4.78 -17.73 4.81
C PHE A 248 5.90 -17.24 5.73
N ASP A 249 5.68 -16.17 6.46
CA ASP A 249 6.65 -15.62 7.42
C ASP A 249 6.90 -16.60 8.58
N GLU A 250 5.85 -17.25 9.10
CA GLU A 250 6.01 -18.34 10.07
C GLU A 250 6.85 -19.51 9.53
N LEU A 251 6.62 -19.91 8.27
CA LEU A 251 7.41 -20.98 7.64
C LEU A 251 8.88 -20.58 7.49
N GLN A 252 9.17 -19.33 7.16
CA GLN A 252 10.55 -18.84 7.09
C GLN A 252 11.25 -18.93 8.45
N ILE A 253 10.56 -18.53 9.53
CA ILE A 253 11.09 -18.63 10.90
C ILE A 253 11.36 -20.10 11.27
N LYS A 254 10.41 -20.99 11.03
CA LYS A 254 10.55 -22.43 11.30
C LYS A 254 11.72 -23.07 10.51
N PHE A 255 11.91 -22.65 9.26
CA PHE A 255 13.02 -23.12 8.44
C PHE A 255 14.37 -22.60 8.95
N LYS A 256 14.47 -21.29 9.29
CA LYS A 256 15.70 -20.70 9.87
C LYS A 256 16.09 -21.35 11.20
N ASN A 257 15.10 -21.75 11.99
CA ASN A 257 15.30 -22.40 13.30
C ASN A 257 15.57 -23.92 13.17
N GLY A 258 15.66 -24.45 11.96
CA GLY A 258 15.94 -25.87 11.71
C GLY A 258 14.79 -26.83 12.07
N THR A 259 13.59 -26.32 12.36
CA THR A 259 12.40 -27.12 12.69
C THR A 259 11.70 -27.70 11.46
N LEU A 260 12.06 -27.22 10.26
CA LEU A 260 11.56 -27.70 8.98
C LEU A 260 12.70 -28.09 8.08
N THR A 261 12.59 -29.24 7.42
CA THR A 261 13.50 -29.64 6.34
C THR A 261 13.20 -28.83 5.07
N GLU A 262 14.18 -28.75 4.18
CA GLU A 262 14.00 -28.03 2.89
C GLU A 262 12.84 -28.62 2.08
N LYS A 263 12.68 -29.95 2.04
CA LYS A 263 11.56 -30.61 1.35
C LYS A 263 10.19 -30.22 1.93
N GLN A 264 10.10 -30.15 3.25
CA GLN A 264 8.85 -29.70 3.92
C GLN A 264 8.57 -28.22 3.65
N ALA A 265 9.60 -27.36 3.69
CA ALA A 265 9.45 -25.93 3.39
C ALA A 265 8.97 -25.72 1.95
N VAL A 266 9.55 -26.42 0.97
CA VAL A 266 9.13 -26.35 -0.44
C VAL A 266 7.69 -26.81 -0.62
N ALA A 267 7.29 -27.93 -0.01
CA ALA A 267 5.92 -28.44 -0.08
C ALA A 267 4.91 -27.44 0.54
N SER A 268 5.24 -26.85 1.69
CA SER A 268 4.39 -25.87 2.35
C SER A 268 4.26 -24.55 1.54
N ILE A 269 5.33 -24.09 0.91
CA ILE A 269 5.28 -22.93 0.02
C ILE A 269 4.42 -23.22 -1.23
N ALA A 270 4.51 -24.43 -1.78
CA ALA A 270 3.66 -24.83 -2.92
C ALA A 270 2.17 -24.84 -2.53
N GLU A 271 1.85 -25.26 -1.31
CA GLU A 271 0.48 -25.20 -0.77
C GLU A 271 0.00 -23.77 -0.57
N LEU A 272 0.80 -22.90 0.06
CA LEU A 272 0.47 -21.49 0.21
C LEU A 272 0.25 -20.77 -1.12
N ARG A 273 1.04 -21.14 -2.15
CA ARG A 273 0.85 -20.59 -3.51
C ARG A 273 -0.52 -20.93 -4.09
N ARG A 274 -1.10 -22.09 -3.75
CA ARG A 274 -2.45 -22.47 -4.18
C ARG A 274 -3.55 -21.70 -3.44
N GLN A 275 -3.26 -21.25 -2.22
CA GLN A 275 -4.20 -20.48 -1.40
C GLN A 275 -4.22 -18.97 -1.73
N ALA A 276 -3.11 -18.43 -2.26
CA ALA A 276 -3.07 -17.05 -2.72
C ALA A 276 -3.97 -16.87 -3.96
N LYS A 277 -4.82 -15.84 -3.94
CA LYS A 277 -5.75 -15.54 -5.04
C LYS A 277 -5.61 -14.09 -5.48
N ARG A 278 -5.73 -13.87 -6.79
CA ARG A 278 -5.93 -12.53 -7.36
C ARG A 278 -7.40 -12.13 -7.21
N PRO A 279 -7.75 -10.83 -7.24
CA PRO A 279 -9.15 -10.42 -7.20
C PRO A 279 -10.01 -11.07 -8.29
N GLU A 280 -9.49 -11.20 -9.51
CA GLU A 280 -10.17 -11.84 -10.63
C GLU A 280 -10.35 -13.36 -10.49
N ASP A 281 -9.60 -14.00 -9.60
CA ASP A 281 -9.71 -15.44 -9.30
C ASP A 281 -10.81 -15.73 -8.24
N ILE A 282 -11.38 -14.69 -7.62
CA ILE A 282 -12.52 -14.79 -6.69
C ILE A 282 -13.79 -14.97 -7.52
N ASN A 283 -14.47 -16.09 -7.34
CA ASN A 283 -15.67 -16.41 -8.11
C ASN A 283 -16.96 -15.85 -7.46
N GLU A 284 -18.06 -15.89 -8.21
CA GLU A 284 -19.37 -15.37 -7.75
C GLU A 284 -19.89 -16.08 -6.50
N PHE A 285 -19.58 -17.37 -6.30
CA PHE A 285 -20.00 -18.09 -5.10
C PHE A 285 -19.29 -17.60 -3.85
N ASP A 286 -17.99 -17.27 -3.95
CA ASP A 286 -17.23 -16.67 -2.85
C ASP A 286 -17.79 -15.28 -2.50
N ILE A 287 -18.31 -14.56 -3.50
CA ILE A 287 -18.90 -13.21 -3.35
C ILE A 287 -20.32 -13.29 -2.77
N ASP A 288 -21.15 -14.21 -3.24
CA ASP A 288 -22.51 -14.37 -2.78
C ASP A 288 -22.62 -14.66 -1.28
N ASP A 289 -21.68 -15.45 -0.74
CA ASP A 289 -21.62 -15.73 0.69
C ASP A 289 -21.23 -14.49 1.51
N VAL A 290 -20.40 -13.62 0.96
CA VAL A 290 -20.04 -12.34 1.58
C VAL A 290 -21.17 -11.32 1.43
N LEU A 291 -21.76 -11.19 0.25
CA LEU A 291 -22.86 -10.24 0.01
C LEU A 291 -24.11 -10.57 0.80
N LYS A 292 -24.42 -11.84 1.06
CA LYS A 292 -25.51 -12.26 1.97
C LYS A 292 -25.27 -11.83 3.42
N SER A 293 -24.02 -11.57 3.81
CA SER A 293 -23.64 -11.13 5.16
C SER A 293 -23.50 -9.61 5.30
N ILE A 294 -23.59 -8.85 4.19
CA ILE A 294 -23.21 -7.44 4.18
C ILE A 294 -24.31 -6.59 3.53
N GLU A 295 -25.02 -5.77 4.31
CA GLU A 295 -25.77 -4.62 3.79
C GLU A 295 -24.83 -3.53 3.28
N GLU A 296 -25.24 -2.76 2.25
CA GLU A 296 -24.40 -1.77 1.55
C GLU A 296 -23.64 -0.77 2.43
N SER A 297 -24.16 -0.48 3.63
CA SER A 297 -23.52 0.40 4.63
C SER A 297 -22.40 -0.26 5.43
N SER A 298 -22.29 -1.58 5.41
CA SER A 298 -21.45 -2.33 6.35
C SER A 298 -20.03 -2.63 5.86
N ILE A 299 -19.71 -2.42 4.58
CA ILE A 299 -18.34 -2.65 4.08
C ILE A 299 -17.37 -1.63 4.70
N GLU A 300 -17.75 -0.35 4.75
CA GLU A 300 -16.96 0.67 5.43
C GLU A 300 -16.94 0.47 6.96
N ASP A 301 -18.06 0.04 7.54
CA ASP A 301 -18.17 -0.25 8.96
C ASP A 301 -17.43 -1.53 9.34
N TYR A 302 -17.43 -2.57 8.50
CA TYR A 302 -16.62 -3.77 8.67
C TYR A 302 -15.12 -3.46 8.64
N LEU A 303 -14.67 -2.61 7.71
CA LEU A 303 -13.26 -2.17 7.66
C LEU A 303 -12.89 -1.35 8.90
N LYS A 304 -13.77 -0.48 9.38
CA LYS A 304 -13.60 0.25 10.65
C LYS A 304 -13.59 -0.68 11.87
N GLU A 305 -14.49 -1.67 11.91
CA GLU A 305 -14.53 -2.65 12.99
C GLU A 305 -13.27 -3.53 13.04
N GLN A 306 -12.79 -4.00 11.89
CA GLN A 306 -11.53 -4.73 11.80
C GLN A 306 -10.34 -3.89 12.29
N GLU A 307 -10.32 -2.61 11.95
CA GLU A 307 -9.30 -1.68 12.41
C GLU A 307 -9.39 -1.43 13.93
N ILE A 308 -10.60 -1.26 14.45
CA ILE A 308 -10.86 -1.15 15.90
C ILE A 308 -10.46 -2.44 16.63
N PHE A 309 -10.74 -3.62 16.06
CA PHE A 309 -10.36 -4.91 16.64
C PHE A 309 -8.84 -5.09 16.66
N LYS A 310 -8.14 -4.77 15.56
CA LYS A 310 -6.67 -4.80 15.49
C LYS A 310 -6.04 -3.85 16.53
N ASN A 311 -6.57 -2.65 16.66
CA ASN A 311 -6.09 -1.65 17.62
C ASN A 311 -6.38 -2.05 19.08
N ARG A 312 -7.52 -2.69 19.35
CA ARG A 312 -7.84 -3.24 20.69
C ARG A 312 -6.94 -4.41 21.04
N ALA A 313 -6.68 -5.33 20.11
CA ALA A 313 -5.79 -6.47 20.31
C ALA A 313 -4.34 -6.00 20.59
N ALA A 314 -3.83 -5.05 19.83
CA ALA A 314 -2.50 -4.46 20.03
C ALA A 314 -2.39 -3.71 21.37
N LYS A 315 -3.46 -3.01 21.79
CA LYS A 315 -3.51 -2.34 23.09
C LYS A 315 -3.54 -3.33 24.26
N GLN A 316 -4.29 -4.41 24.11
CA GLN A 316 -4.40 -5.49 25.09
C GLN A 316 -3.09 -6.28 25.22
N GLU A 317 -2.38 -6.48 24.13
CA GLU A 317 -1.06 -7.12 24.11
C GLU A 317 0.01 -6.24 24.82
N LYS A 318 0.01 -4.93 24.56
CA LYS A 318 0.86 -3.96 25.30
C LYS A 318 0.55 -3.94 26.79
N GLU A 319 -0.71 -4.00 27.16
CA GLU A 319 -1.15 -4.00 28.56
C GLU A 319 -0.77 -5.31 29.27
N ASN A 320 -0.93 -6.45 28.59
CA ASN A 320 -0.48 -7.75 29.09
C ASN A 320 1.04 -7.82 29.25
N LYS A 321 1.81 -7.20 28.35
CA LYS A 321 3.26 -7.10 28.46
C LYS A 321 3.68 -6.26 29.68
N ARG A 322 3.04 -5.10 29.90
CA ARG A 322 3.26 -4.24 31.08
C ARG A 322 2.90 -4.97 32.38
N LEU A 323 1.80 -5.72 32.40
CA LEU A 323 1.39 -6.51 33.55
C LEU A 323 2.39 -7.64 33.86
N LYS A 324 2.90 -8.33 32.84
CA LYS A 324 3.96 -9.34 33.01
C LYS A 324 5.24 -8.74 33.59
N GLU A 325 5.69 -7.62 33.04
CA GLU A 325 6.88 -6.90 33.56
C GLU A 325 6.69 -6.42 34.99
N HIS A 326 5.47 -6.01 35.36
CA HIS A 326 5.13 -5.61 36.73
C HIS A 326 5.10 -6.80 37.68
N LEU A 327 4.53 -7.92 37.29
CA LEU A 327 4.54 -9.16 38.06
C LEU A 327 5.96 -9.68 38.29
N GLU A 328 6.82 -9.66 37.27
CA GLU A 328 8.23 -10.05 37.43
C GLU A 328 9.00 -9.14 38.40
N LYS A 329 8.69 -7.83 38.47
CA LYS A 329 9.26 -6.91 39.43
C LYS A 329 8.81 -7.27 40.86
N ILE A 330 7.52 -7.50 41.08
CA ILE A 330 6.96 -7.89 42.36
C ILE A 330 7.56 -9.22 42.85
N GLU A 331 7.70 -10.21 41.97
CA GLU A 331 8.34 -11.47 42.35
C GLU A 331 9.82 -11.32 42.72
N LYS A 332 10.56 -10.46 41.99
CA LYS A 332 11.96 -10.15 42.35
C LYS A 332 12.08 -9.46 43.72
N GLU A 333 11.19 -8.51 44.00
CA GLU A 333 11.15 -7.82 45.28
C GLU A 333 10.75 -8.77 46.43
N LYS A 334 9.82 -9.68 46.19
CA LYS A 334 9.41 -10.71 47.15
C LYS A 334 10.56 -11.66 47.49
N LYS A 335 11.27 -12.14 46.48
CA LYS A 335 12.45 -13.01 46.64
C LYS A 335 13.59 -12.27 47.39
N GLN A 336 13.78 -10.99 47.17
CA GLN A 336 14.78 -10.19 47.91
C GLN A 336 14.38 -9.99 49.37
N LYS A 337 13.11 -9.78 49.67
CA LYS A 337 12.61 -9.68 51.05
C LYS A 337 12.72 -11.02 51.80
N GLU A 338 12.38 -12.14 51.16
CA GLU A 338 12.51 -13.47 51.73
C GLU A 338 13.98 -13.85 52.05
N LYS A 339 14.93 -13.48 51.18
CA LYS A 339 16.37 -13.64 51.46
C LYS A 339 16.83 -12.82 52.66
N LYS A 340 16.38 -11.57 52.81
CA LYS A 340 16.72 -10.71 53.98
C LYS A 340 16.14 -11.24 55.27
N TYR A 341 15.00 -11.92 55.25
CA TYR A 341 14.40 -12.56 56.44
C TYR A 341 15.08 -13.89 56.82
N GLN A 342 15.80 -14.54 55.93
CA GLN A 342 16.56 -15.77 56.19
C GLN A 342 17.99 -15.49 56.68
N GLU A 343 18.51 -14.24 56.48
CA GLU A 343 19.85 -13.82 56.89
C GLU A 343 19.85 -13.00 58.18
N SER A 344 18.68 -12.74 58.78
CA SER A 344 18.51 -12.11 60.11
C SER A 344 18.05 -13.11 61.18
#